data_287e4f48c30c6af429c65a80967294d5
#
_entry.id   287e4f48c30c6af429c65a80967294d5
#
_cell.length_a   1.000
_cell.length_b   1.000
_cell.length_c   1.000
_cell.angle_alpha   90.00
_cell.angle_beta   90.00
_cell.angle_gamma   90.00
#
_symmetry.space_group_name_H-M   'P 1'
#
loop_
_entity.id
_entity.type
_entity.pdbx_description
1 polymer ?
#
loop_
_entity_poly.entity_id
_entity_poly.type
_entity_poly.pdbx_seq_one_letter_code
_entity_poly.pdbx_strand_id
1 'polypeptide(L)'
;MVKKWSVSYPAVNGVEQRRVYVYLPTMYEADPERRYPVLYMFDGQNVFFDADATYGKSWGVADYLDYTDTPLIVAAVECNAGPNNERLVEYSPYRFDDPTYGHFDGKGQATMSWFIHRFKPFIDHNFRTLPDREHTFIGGSSMGGLMSLYALLQYNDTFSRAAALSPSIWVSPEKLSGLVGRAKLEPGTVLYMDYGSQEMGSHEGMRREFAEMCSKIMARGIYLTSRLVPGGTHSEASWEKQLPFVFHTLMYELD
;
A
#
# COMPACT_ATOMS: atom_id res chain seq x y z
N MET A 1 19.51 0.19 5.27
CA MET A 1 19.78 1.66 5.15
C MET A 1 18.61 2.37 4.47
N VAL A 2 18.17 3.56 4.96
CA VAL A 2 17.08 4.34 4.31
C VAL A 2 17.64 5.63 3.71
N LYS A 3 17.43 5.82 2.40
CA LYS A 3 17.76 7.07 1.67
C LYS A 3 16.50 7.95 1.61
N LYS A 4 16.67 9.28 1.70
CA LYS A 4 15.58 10.27 1.64
C LYS A 4 15.93 11.39 0.65
N TRP A 5 14.98 11.79 -0.20
CA TRP A 5 15.07 12.99 -1.05
C TRP A 5 13.67 13.45 -1.44
N SER A 6 13.57 14.55 -2.20
CA SER A 6 12.29 15.06 -2.70
C SER A 6 12.14 14.85 -4.19
N VAL A 7 10.92 14.59 -4.63
CA VAL A 7 10.52 14.45 -6.03
C VAL A 7 9.34 15.38 -6.35
N SER A 8 9.22 15.76 -7.61
CA SER A 8 8.03 16.46 -8.08
C SER A 8 6.84 15.49 -8.17
N TYR A 9 5.76 15.86 -7.53
CA TYR A 9 4.52 15.08 -7.47
C TYR A 9 3.34 15.90 -8.00
N PRO A 10 2.47 15.35 -8.87
CA PRO A 10 1.25 16.02 -9.34
C PRO A 10 0.18 16.00 -8.26
N ALA A 11 0.18 17.01 -7.42
CA ALA A 11 -0.77 17.15 -6.32
C ALA A 11 -2.15 17.66 -6.80
N VAL A 12 -3.10 17.70 -5.87
CA VAL A 12 -4.47 18.19 -6.13
C VAL A 12 -4.48 19.60 -6.70
N ASN A 13 -3.59 20.46 -6.19
CA ASN A 13 -3.52 21.90 -6.51
C ASN A 13 -2.30 22.28 -7.36
N GLY A 14 -1.74 21.35 -8.13
CA GLY A 14 -0.58 21.61 -8.98
C GLY A 14 0.56 20.60 -8.75
N VAL A 15 1.82 21.08 -8.83
CA VAL A 15 3.01 20.26 -8.58
C VAL A 15 3.61 20.61 -7.23
N GLU A 16 3.80 19.62 -6.40
CA GLU A 16 4.41 19.74 -5.08
C GLU A 16 5.71 18.95 -4.99
N GLN A 17 6.55 19.30 -4.02
CA GLN A 17 7.69 18.47 -3.64
C GLN A 17 7.24 17.49 -2.53
N ARG A 18 7.43 16.21 -2.78
CA ARG A 18 7.12 15.13 -1.83
C ARG A 18 8.38 14.38 -1.46
N ARG A 19 8.56 14.11 -0.17
CA ARG A 19 9.65 13.24 0.27
C ARG A 19 9.42 11.81 -0.20
N VAL A 20 10.51 11.21 -0.63
CA VAL A 20 10.61 9.80 -0.97
C VAL A 20 11.60 9.16 -0.02
N TYR A 21 11.30 7.95 0.37
CA TYR A 21 12.11 7.10 1.22
C TYR A 21 12.39 5.80 0.49
N VAL A 22 13.65 5.39 0.45
CA VAL A 22 14.01 4.08 -0.10
C VAL A 22 14.87 3.33 0.89
N TYR A 23 14.31 2.23 1.40
CA TYR A 23 15.07 1.25 2.18
C TYR A 23 15.81 0.32 1.22
N LEU A 24 17.09 0.11 1.51
CA LEU A 24 17.95 -0.85 0.85
C LEU A 24 18.34 -1.96 1.84
N PRO A 25 18.20 -3.24 1.46
CA PRO A 25 18.50 -4.36 2.36
C PRO A 25 19.99 -4.41 2.75
N THR A 26 20.30 -5.12 3.84
CA THR A 26 21.64 -5.20 4.43
C THR A 26 22.71 -5.63 3.44
N MET A 27 22.39 -6.59 2.58
CA MET A 27 23.32 -7.11 1.57
C MET A 27 23.44 -6.23 0.31
N TYR A 28 22.71 -5.10 0.23
CA TYR A 28 22.70 -4.30 -0.98
C TYR A 28 24.08 -3.79 -1.39
N GLU A 29 24.90 -3.30 -0.46
CA GLU A 29 26.26 -2.83 -0.78
C GLU A 29 27.29 -3.97 -0.88
N ALA A 30 27.04 -5.09 -0.20
CA ALA A 30 27.96 -6.23 -0.16
C ALA A 30 27.92 -7.10 -1.43
N ASP A 31 26.76 -7.13 -2.12
CA ASP A 31 26.58 -7.88 -3.37
C ASP A 31 26.09 -6.95 -4.49
N PRO A 32 26.99 -6.36 -5.27
CA PRO A 32 26.66 -5.38 -6.31
C PRO A 32 25.91 -5.97 -7.52
N GLU A 33 25.93 -7.29 -7.70
CA GLU A 33 25.25 -7.96 -8.83
C GLU A 33 23.81 -8.36 -8.46
N ARG A 34 23.50 -8.44 -7.17
CA ARG A 34 22.18 -8.86 -6.72
C ARG A 34 21.12 -7.82 -7.00
N ARG A 35 19.99 -8.29 -7.54
CA ARG A 35 18.78 -7.48 -7.75
C ARG A 35 17.67 -7.92 -6.80
N TYR A 36 16.74 -7.03 -6.54
CA TYR A 36 15.77 -7.18 -5.47
C TYR A 36 14.34 -6.88 -5.95
N PRO A 37 13.32 -7.60 -5.45
CA PRO A 37 11.94 -7.16 -5.60
C PRO A 37 11.72 -5.81 -4.90
N VAL A 38 10.66 -5.11 -5.28
CA VAL A 38 10.33 -3.78 -4.74
C VAL A 38 8.91 -3.77 -4.19
N LEU A 39 8.78 -3.35 -2.94
CA LEU A 39 7.50 -2.96 -2.34
C LEU A 39 7.35 -1.43 -2.41
N TYR A 40 6.39 -0.97 -3.18
CA TYR A 40 5.99 0.44 -3.21
C TYR A 40 5.00 0.71 -2.08
N MET A 41 5.22 1.74 -1.25
CA MET A 41 4.34 2.04 -0.12
C MET A 41 3.78 3.45 -0.17
N PHE A 42 2.50 3.56 0.13
CA PHE A 42 1.82 4.80 0.42
C PHE A 42 2.19 5.33 1.81
N ASP A 43 1.96 6.62 2.06
CA ASP A 43 2.22 7.27 3.35
C ASP A 43 3.67 7.11 3.85
N GLY A 44 4.62 7.39 2.98
CA GLY A 44 6.06 7.16 3.22
C GLY A 44 6.60 7.74 4.52
N GLN A 45 6.01 8.85 5.01
CA GLN A 45 6.37 9.46 6.29
C GLN A 45 6.10 8.54 7.50
N ASN A 46 5.15 7.59 7.37
CA ASN A 46 4.76 6.69 8.45
C ASN A 46 5.49 5.33 8.40
N VAL A 47 6.33 5.07 7.38
CA VAL A 47 6.86 3.73 7.13
C VAL A 47 8.08 3.39 7.99
N PHE A 48 9.02 4.34 8.17
CA PHE A 48 10.35 4.01 8.68
C PHE A 48 10.74 4.66 10.00
N PHE A 49 10.37 5.93 10.24
CA PHE A 49 10.90 6.71 11.35
C PHE A 49 9.78 7.38 12.15
N ASP A 50 9.79 7.19 13.46
CA ASP A 50 8.83 7.83 14.37
C ASP A 50 8.89 9.37 14.28
N ALA A 51 10.09 9.93 14.07
CA ALA A 51 10.28 11.37 13.94
C ALA A 51 9.63 11.99 12.67
N ASP A 52 9.41 11.20 11.63
CA ASP A 52 8.75 11.66 10.40
C ASP A 52 7.24 11.36 10.41
N ALA A 53 6.81 10.42 11.27
CA ALA A 53 5.45 9.88 11.26
C ALA A 53 4.42 10.91 11.71
N THR A 54 3.28 10.94 11.02
CA THR A 54 2.17 11.89 11.25
C THR A 54 1.70 11.92 12.71
N TYR A 55 1.70 10.76 13.38
CA TYR A 55 1.26 10.62 14.77
C TYR A 55 2.39 10.22 15.73
N GLY A 56 3.65 10.44 15.33
CA GLY A 56 4.82 10.14 16.15
C GLY A 56 5.14 8.66 16.33
N LYS A 57 4.49 7.77 15.56
CA LYS A 57 4.77 6.35 15.53
C LYS A 57 4.78 5.87 14.08
N SER A 58 5.87 5.22 13.67
CA SER A 58 6.02 4.59 12.36
C SER A 58 5.72 3.10 12.42
N TRP A 59 5.69 2.46 11.24
CA TRP A 59 5.56 1.00 11.14
C TRP A 59 6.87 0.26 11.49
N GLY A 60 8.02 0.95 11.57
CA GLY A 60 9.31 0.33 11.85
C GLY A 60 9.75 -0.67 10.78
N VAL A 61 9.37 -0.46 9.52
CA VAL A 61 9.61 -1.43 8.43
C VAL A 61 11.09 -1.71 8.23
N ALA A 62 11.97 -0.69 8.35
CA ALA A 62 13.40 -0.90 8.17
C ALA A 62 13.99 -1.82 9.26
N ASP A 63 13.61 -1.60 10.51
CA ASP A 63 14.09 -2.42 11.64
C ASP A 63 13.62 -3.87 11.52
N TYR A 64 12.37 -4.07 11.07
CA TYR A 64 11.84 -5.41 10.82
C TYR A 64 12.61 -6.12 9.69
N LEU A 65 12.83 -5.46 8.56
CA LEU A 65 13.52 -6.04 7.41
C LEU A 65 15.00 -6.31 7.69
N ASP A 66 15.66 -5.43 8.44
CA ASP A 66 17.04 -5.64 8.90
C ASP A 66 17.12 -6.84 9.87
N TYR A 67 16.16 -6.96 10.81
CA TYR A 67 16.10 -8.08 11.75
C TYR A 67 15.85 -9.43 11.07
N THR A 68 15.03 -9.46 10.02
CA THR A 68 14.70 -10.70 9.29
C THR A 68 15.61 -10.99 8.10
N ASP A 69 16.55 -10.08 7.81
CA ASP A 69 17.42 -10.11 6.61
C ASP A 69 16.63 -10.34 5.30
N THR A 70 15.43 -9.71 5.22
CA THR A 70 14.55 -9.88 4.06
C THR A 70 15.10 -9.15 2.84
N PRO A 71 15.34 -9.84 1.71
CA PRO A 71 15.97 -9.25 0.53
C PRO A 71 14.98 -8.46 -0.33
N LEU A 72 14.53 -7.33 0.17
CA LEU A 72 13.48 -6.49 -0.44
C LEU A 72 13.89 -5.01 -0.39
N ILE A 73 13.71 -4.29 -1.51
CA ILE A 73 13.73 -2.82 -1.53
C ILE A 73 12.32 -2.32 -1.16
N VAL A 74 12.23 -1.31 -0.30
CA VAL A 74 10.96 -0.62 -0.05
C VAL A 74 11.08 0.82 -0.50
N ALA A 75 10.23 1.24 -1.43
CA ALA A 75 10.18 2.60 -1.98
C ALA A 75 8.85 3.26 -1.58
N ALA A 76 8.91 4.27 -0.73
CA ALA A 76 7.72 4.91 -0.19
C ALA A 76 7.68 6.40 -0.51
N VAL A 77 6.49 6.95 -0.76
CA VAL A 77 6.27 8.37 -0.99
C VAL A 77 5.33 8.95 0.05
N GLU A 78 5.66 10.13 0.52
CA GLU A 78 4.87 10.90 1.47
C GLU A 78 3.50 11.25 0.89
N CYS A 79 2.43 11.18 1.69
CA CYS A 79 1.10 11.61 1.28
C CYS A 79 0.96 13.14 1.32
N ASN A 80 -0.16 13.66 0.82
CA ASN A 80 -0.52 15.04 1.01
C ASN A 80 -0.90 15.30 2.48
N ALA A 81 -0.20 16.24 3.11
CA ALA A 81 -0.46 16.68 4.48
C ALA A 81 -1.23 18.02 4.53
N GLY A 82 -1.83 18.46 3.42
CA GLY A 82 -2.57 19.70 3.34
C GLY A 82 -3.82 19.72 4.23
N PRO A 83 -4.29 20.93 4.61
CA PRO A 83 -5.31 21.10 5.63
C PRO A 83 -6.73 20.70 5.20
N ASN A 84 -6.96 20.50 3.89
CA ASN A 84 -8.30 20.20 3.34
C ASN A 84 -8.49 18.70 3.07
N ASN A 85 -7.78 17.84 3.80
CA ASN A 85 -7.84 16.39 3.60
C ASN A 85 -7.49 15.94 2.16
N GLU A 86 -6.55 16.62 1.51
CA GLU A 86 -6.13 16.33 0.13
C GLU A 86 -5.65 14.88 -0.04
N ARG A 87 -5.14 14.25 1.05
CA ARG A 87 -4.82 12.82 1.05
C ARG A 87 -6.03 11.95 0.68
N LEU A 88 -7.24 12.32 1.13
CA LEU A 88 -8.47 11.58 0.78
C LEU A 88 -8.79 11.71 -0.71
N VAL A 89 -8.51 12.86 -1.33
CA VAL A 89 -8.65 13.06 -2.77
C VAL A 89 -7.61 12.25 -3.55
N GLU A 90 -6.35 12.33 -3.17
CA GLU A 90 -5.24 11.64 -3.85
C GLU A 90 -5.33 10.11 -3.72
N TYR A 91 -5.83 9.61 -2.58
CA TYR A 91 -5.90 8.18 -2.27
C TYR A 91 -7.30 7.58 -2.42
N SER A 92 -8.20 8.26 -3.11
CA SER A 92 -9.46 7.66 -3.53
C SER A 92 -9.49 7.45 -5.05
N PRO A 93 -9.67 6.20 -5.54
CA PRO A 93 -9.81 5.94 -6.97
C PRO A 93 -11.15 6.41 -7.54
N TYR A 94 -12.10 6.74 -6.67
CA TYR A 94 -13.45 7.12 -7.01
C TYR A 94 -13.91 8.36 -6.24
N ARG A 95 -14.81 9.13 -6.85
CA ARG A 95 -15.56 10.17 -6.16
C ARG A 95 -16.40 9.53 -5.04
N PHE A 96 -16.39 10.17 -3.88
CA PHE A 96 -17.22 9.79 -2.75
C PHE A 96 -17.64 11.00 -1.90
N ASP A 97 -18.69 10.82 -1.11
CA ASP A 97 -19.19 11.78 -0.15
C ASP A 97 -19.06 11.17 1.26
N ASP A 98 -18.56 11.96 2.20
CA ASP A 98 -18.47 11.60 3.61
C ASP A 98 -19.26 12.60 4.45
N PRO A 99 -20.14 12.14 5.35
CA PRO A 99 -20.97 13.04 6.17
C PRO A 99 -20.17 13.99 7.07
N THR A 100 -18.96 13.62 7.45
CA THR A 100 -18.09 14.38 8.34
C THR A 100 -17.13 15.28 7.57
N TYR A 101 -16.53 14.76 6.48
CA TYR A 101 -15.44 15.41 5.75
C TYR A 101 -15.87 16.07 4.46
N GLY A 102 -17.08 15.80 3.97
CA GLY A 102 -17.64 16.44 2.77
C GLY A 102 -17.42 15.65 1.48
N HIS A 103 -17.28 16.38 0.39
CA HIS A 103 -17.21 15.85 -0.97
C HIS A 103 -15.75 15.71 -1.45
N PHE A 104 -15.41 14.55 -2.05
CA PHE A 104 -14.08 14.26 -2.60
C PHE A 104 -14.18 13.76 -4.05
N ASP A 105 -13.46 14.41 -4.97
CA ASP A 105 -13.50 14.07 -6.40
C ASP A 105 -12.82 12.75 -6.74
N GLY A 106 -11.86 12.29 -5.91
CA GLY A 106 -11.11 11.07 -6.13
C GLY A 106 -10.13 11.17 -7.31
N LYS A 107 -8.84 11.40 -7.00
CA LYS A 107 -7.76 11.48 -7.98
C LYS A 107 -6.79 10.28 -7.91
N GLY A 108 -7.21 9.18 -7.29
CA GLY A 108 -6.37 7.98 -7.13
C GLY A 108 -5.86 7.39 -8.43
N GLN A 109 -6.57 7.57 -9.55
CA GLN A 109 -6.07 7.18 -10.87
C GLN A 109 -4.84 8.00 -11.29
N ALA A 110 -4.84 9.31 -11.01
CA ALA A 110 -3.68 10.17 -11.29
C ALA A 110 -2.49 9.81 -10.39
N THR A 111 -2.76 9.51 -9.12
CA THR A 111 -1.76 8.97 -8.19
C THR A 111 -1.12 7.69 -8.74
N MET A 112 -1.90 6.72 -9.16
CA MET A 112 -1.37 5.47 -9.74
C MET A 112 -0.65 5.69 -11.06
N SER A 113 -1.13 6.59 -11.92
CA SER A 113 -0.44 6.96 -13.15
C SER A 113 0.97 7.51 -12.87
N TRP A 114 1.11 8.34 -11.85
CA TRP A 114 2.42 8.84 -11.42
C TRP A 114 3.31 7.71 -10.86
N PHE A 115 2.76 6.82 -10.01
CA PHE A 115 3.50 5.66 -9.50
C PHE A 115 4.06 4.81 -10.63
N ILE A 116 3.24 4.47 -11.62
CA ILE A 116 3.58 3.53 -12.70
C ILE A 116 4.51 4.19 -13.73
N HIS A 117 4.24 5.44 -14.11
CA HIS A 117 4.93 6.07 -15.25
C HIS A 117 6.08 7.01 -14.86
N ARG A 118 6.25 7.31 -13.56
CA ARG A 118 7.30 8.21 -13.08
C ARG A 118 8.08 7.58 -11.92
N PHE A 119 7.41 7.18 -10.84
CA PHE A 119 8.07 6.73 -9.63
C PHE A 119 8.75 5.35 -9.83
N LYS A 120 8.00 4.36 -10.31
CA LYS A 120 8.57 3.03 -10.59
C LYS A 120 9.74 3.08 -11.57
N PRO A 121 9.65 3.70 -12.76
CA PRO A 121 10.81 3.83 -13.67
C PRO A 121 12.01 4.54 -13.06
N PHE A 122 11.77 5.54 -12.20
CA PHE A 122 12.84 6.22 -11.49
C PHE A 122 13.55 5.28 -10.51
N ILE A 123 12.80 4.48 -9.74
CA ILE A 123 13.36 3.49 -8.81
C ILE A 123 14.13 2.40 -9.58
N ASP A 124 13.57 1.87 -10.64
CA ASP A 124 14.20 0.82 -11.45
C ASP A 124 15.50 1.30 -12.15
N HIS A 125 15.56 2.59 -12.52
CA HIS A 125 16.76 3.17 -13.10
C HIS A 125 17.89 3.40 -12.08
N ASN A 126 17.55 3.77 -10.85
CA ASN A 126 18.53 4.23 -9.85
C ASN A 126 18.93 3.14 -8.84
N PHE A 127 18.20 2.03 -8.78
CA PHE A 127 18.44 0.94 -7.83
C PHE A 127 18.43 -0.42 -8.54
N ARG A 128 19.08 -1.39 -7.94
CA ARG A 128 19.16 -2.76 -8.48
C ARG A 128 17.87 -3.52 -8.19
N THR A 129 16.84 -3.23 -8.97
CA THR A 129 15.52 -3.85 -8.88
C THR A 129 15.37 -5.02 -9.84
N LEU A 130 14.40 -5.88 -9.55
CA LEU A 130 13.76 -6.80 -10.49
C LEU A 130 12.49 -6.10 -10.98
N PRO A 131 12.48 -5.53 -12.20
CA PRO A 131 11.44 -4.58 -12.62
C PRO A 131 10.14 -5.24 -13.12
N ASP A 132 10.14 -6.56 -13.26
CA ASP A 132 9.00 -7.32 -13.73
C ASP A 132 7.85 -7.34 -12.72
N ARG A 133 6.68 -7.76 -13.19
CA ARG A 133 5.45 -7.83 -12.39
C ARG A 133 5.62 -8.70 -11.14
N GLU A 134 6.23 -9.86 -11.29
CA GLU A 134 6.36 -10.89 -10.24
C GLU A 134 7.12 -10.37 -9.04
N HIS A 135 7.98 -9.36 -9.23
CA HIS A 135 8.84 -8.74 -8.23
C HIS A 135 8.41 -7.30 -7.87
N THR A 136 7.23 -6.87 -8.31
CA THR A 136 6.69 -5.53 -8.05
C THR A 136 5.45 -5.63 -7.16
N PHE A 137 5.57 -5.09 -5.93
CA PHE A 137 4.53 -5.17 -4.89
C PHE A 137 4.07 -3.77 -4.49
N ILE A 138 2.88 -3.66 -3.88
CA ILE A 138 2.34 -2.40 -3.39
C ILE A 138 1.71 -2.58 -2.01
N GLY A 139 1.80 -1.56 -1.13
CA GLY A 139 1.26 -1.67 0.21
C GLY A 139 0.92 -0.34 0.86
N GLY A 140 0.06 -0.39 1.86
CA GLY A 140 -0.34 0.75 2.67
C GLY A 140 -1.48 0.44 3.62
N SER A 141 -1.85 1.42 4.44
CA SER A 141 -2.96 1.30 5.39
C SER A 141 -4.07 2.31 5.12
N SER A 142 -5.27 2.04 5.63
CA SER A 142 -6.38 2.99 5.55
C SER A 142 -6.69 3.35 4.08
N MET A 143 -6.65 4.63 3.72
CA MET A 143 -6.75 5.06 2.32
C MET A 143 -5.60 4.53 1.45
N GLY A 144 -4.38 4.39 2.00
CA GLY A 144 -3.26 3.71 1.33
C GLY A 144 -3.52 2.22 1.12
N GLY A 145 -4.23 1.57 2.05
CA GLY A 145 -4.71 0.19 1.90
C GLY A 145 -5.78 0.05 0.80
N LEU A 146 -6.70 1.01 0.72
CA LEU A 146 -7.67 1.12 -0.38
C LEU A 146 -6.95 1.23 -1.73
N MET A 147 -5.96 2.12 -1.83
CA MET A 147 -5.17 2.31 -3.04
C MET A 147 -4.34 1.07 -3.40
N SER A 148 -3.84 0.32 -2.40
CA SER A 148 -3.09 -0.93 -2.62
C SER A 148 -3.99 -2.02 -3.21
N LEU A 149 -5.20 -2.17 -2.67
CA LEU A 149 -6.21 -3.07 -3.23
C LEU A 149 -6.62 -2.65 -4.64
N TYR A 150 -6.87 -1.36 -4.85
CA TYR A 150 -7.19 -0.82 -6.17
C TYR A 150 -6.07 -1.05 -7.17
N ALA A 151 -4.82 -0.79 -6.79
CA ALA A 151 -3.65 -0.99 -7.65
C ALA A 151 -3.49 -2.45 -8.06
N LEU A 152 -3.62 -3.39 -7.12
CA LEU A 152 -3.56 -4.83 -7.42
C LEU A 152 -4.61 -5.26 -8.45
N LEU A 153 -5.83 -4.73 -8.33
CA LEU A 153 -6.95 -5.13 -9.20
C LEU A 153 -6.93 -4.43 -10.56
N GLN A 154 -6.59 -3.14 -10.59
CA GLN A 154 -6.67 -2.31 -11.81
C GLN A 154 -5.39 -2.36 -12.64
N TYR A 155 -4.23 -2.54 -12.00
CA TYR A 155 -2.91 -2.54 -12.62
C TYR A 155 -2.17 -3.85 -12.30
N ASN A 156 -2.89 -4.97 -12.48
CA ASN A 156 -2.39 -6.30 -12.18
C ASN A 156 -1.25 -6.76 -13.10
N ASP A 157 -1.12 -6.14 -14.25
CA ASP A 157 0.02 -6.27 -15.17
C ASP A 157 1.31 -5.63 -14.64
N THR A 158 1.21 -4.77 -13.63
CA THR A 158 2.33 -4.10 -12.98
C THR A 158 2.60 -4.64 -11.58
N PHE A 159 1.55 -4.87 -10.79
CA PHE A 159 1.65 -5.31 -9.39
C PHE A 159 1.11 -6.74 -9.23
N SER A 160 1.99 -7.68 -8.84
CA SER A 160 1.58 -9.06 -8.58
C SER A 160 1.04 -9.26 -7.18
N ARG A 161 1.51 -8.46 -6.21
CA ARG A 161 1.22 -8.64 -4.79
C ARG A 161 0.88 -7.33 -4.10
N ALA A 162 -0.06 -7.38 -3.17
CA ALA A 162 -0.43 -6.20 -2.38
C ALA A 162 -0.59 -6.51 -0.90
N ALA A 163 -0.32 -5.48 -0.07
CA ALA A 163 -0.66 -5.45 1.34
C ALA A 163 -1.61 -4.29 1.61
N ALA A 164 -2.86 -4.61 1.97
CA ALA A 164 -3.92 -3.66 2.25
C ALA A 164 -4.33 -3.77 3.72
N LEU A 165 -3.69 -2.97 4.60
CA LEU A 165 -3.98 -2.98 6.03
C LEU A 165 -5.12 -2.02 6.33
N SER A 166 -6.14 -2.49 7.05
CA SER A 166 -7.33 -1.70 7.39
C SER A 166 -7.86 -0.86 6.22
N PRO A 167 -8.01 -1.42 4.99
CA PRO A 167 -8.31 -0.64 3.80
C PRO A 167 -9.65 0.07 3.93
N SER A 168 -9.72 1.34 3.52
CA SER A 168 -10.95 2.15 3.56
C SER A 168 -11.98 1.70 2.51
N ILE A 169 -12.40 0.44 2.52
CA ILE A 169 -13.36 -0.12 1.55
C ILE A 169 -14.74 0.55 1.62
N TRP A 170 -15.09 1.12 2.76
CA TRP A 170 -16.31 1.87 3.01
C TRP A 170 -16.47 3.10 2.11
N VAL A 171 -15.37 3.64 1.58
CA VAL A 171 -15.38 4.81 0.68
C VAL A 171 -16.16 4.56 -0.60
N SER A 172 -16.07 3.38 -1.19
CA SER A 172 -16.77 3.02 -2.43
C SER A 172 -16.94 1.50 -2.54
N PRO A 173 -17.67 0.85 -1.63
CA PRO A 173 -17.73 -0.62 -1.55
C PRO A 173 -18.29 -1.27 -2.82
N GLU A 174 -19.32 -0.67 -3.41
CA GLU A 174 -19.95 -1.18 -4.64
C GLU A 174 -19.01 -1.09 -5.85
N LYS A 175 -18.30 0.04 -6.00
CA LYS A 175 -17.35 0.24 -7.10
C LYS A 175 -16.15 -0.70 -6.99
N LEU A 176 -15.66 -0.90 -5.76
CA LEU A 176 -14.59 -1.87 -5.48
C LEU A 176 -15.06 -3.30 -5.75
N SER A 177 -16.22 -3.68 -5.28
CA SER A 177 -16.83 -4.98 -5.55
C SER A 177 -17.00 -5.22 -7.06
N GLY A 178 -17.47 -4.22 -7.80
CA GLY A 178 -17.54 -4.25 -9.26
C GLY A 178 -16.15 -4.38 -9.91
N LEU A 179 -15.14 -3.73 -9.36
CA LEU A 179 -13.76 -3.85 -9.85
C LEU A 179 -13.23 -5.27 -9.66
N VAL A 180 -13.42 -5.88 -8.49
CA VAL A 180 -13.04 -7.29 -8.25
C VAL A 180 -13.65 -8.19 -9.31
N GLY A 181 -14.95 -7.98 -9.64
CA GLY A 181 -15.67 -8.81 -10.63
C GLY A 181 -15.09 -8.73 -12.05
N ARG A 182 -14.58 -7.55 -12.47
CA ARG A 182 -14.14 -7.31 -13.86
C ARG A 182 -12.63 -7.24 -14.05
N ALA A 183 -11.85 -7.23 -12.95
CA ALA A 183 -10.39 -7.13 -13.03
C ALA A 183 -9.80 -8.23 -13.92
N LYS A 184 -8.84 -7.86 -14.76
CA LYS A 184 -8.01 -8.83 -15.47
C LYS A 184 -6.87 -9.23 -14.55
N LEU A 185 -6.90 -10.46 -14.10
CA LEU A 185 -5.94 -10.98 -13.13
C LEU A 185 -5.03 -11.99 -13.80
N GLU A 186 -3.74 -11.79 -13.66
CA GLU A 186 -2.73 -12.75 -14.05
C GLU A 186 -2.55 -13.81 -12.95
N PRO A 187 -2.11 -15.01 -13.27
CA PRO A 187 -1.74 -16.03 -12.29
C PRO A 187 -0.74 -15.51 -11.27
N GLY A 188 -0.73 -16.06 -10.07
CA GLY A 188 0.20 -15.65 -9.03
C GLY A 188 -0.13 -14.31 -8.34
N THR A 189 -1.35 -13.79 -8.51
CA THR A 189 -1.81 -12.60 -7.79
C THR A 189 -2.04 -12.91 -6.31
N VAL A 190 -1.39 -12.13 -5.42
CA VAL A 190 -1.42 -12.33 -3.96
C VAL A 190 -1.90 -11.07 -3.26
N LEU A 191 -2.74 -11.25 -2.23
CA LEU A 191 -3.21 -10.14 -1.39
C LEU A 191 -3.11 -10.51 0.10
N TYR A 192 -2.49 -9.62 0.88
CA TYR A 192 -2.69 -9.54 2.32
C TYR A 192 -3.74 -8.47 2.62
N MET A 193 -4.74 -8.78 3.45
CA MET A 193 -5.75 -7.81 3.86
C MET A 193 -6.23 -8.08 5.29
N ASP A 194 -6.22 -7.06 6.15
CA ASP A 194 -6.67 -7.19 7.53
C ASP A 194 -7.53 -6.01 8.01
N TYR A 195 -8.10 -6.20 9.20
CA TYR A 195 -8.65 -5.14 10.05
C TYR A 195 -8.41 -5.45 11.52
N GLY A 196 -8.25 -4.42 12.32
CA GLY A 196 -8.28 -4.53 13.77
C GLY A 196 -9.70 -4.81 14.27
N SER A 197 -9.83 -5.67 15.29
CA SER A 197 -11.15 -6.00 15.84
C SER A 197 -11.86 -4.80 16.48
N GLN A 198 -11.09 -3.80 16.93
CA GLN A 198 -11.63 -2.55 17.51
C GLN A 198 -12.08 -1.54 16.43
N GLU A 199 -11.76 -1.79 15.16
CA GLU A 199 -12.20 -0.98 14.02
C GLU A 199 -13.58 -1.39 13.49
N MET A 200 -14.04 -2.60 13.79
CA MET A 200 -15.22 -3.24 13.18
C MET A 200 -16.57 -2.57 13.46
N GLY A 201 -16.59 -1.49 14.21
CA GLY A 201 -17.76 -0.65 14.47
C GLY A 201 -17.60 0.79 13.99
N SER A 202 -16.47 1.13 13.34
CA SER A 202 -16.19 2.49 12.89
C SER A 202 -17.13 2.97 11.77
N HIS A 203 -17.60 2.04 10.94
CA HIS A 203 -18.59 2.29 9.88
C HIS A 203 -19.67 1.21 9.91
N GLU A 204 -20.90 1.59 9.58
CA GLU A 204 -22.01 0.64 9.49
C GLU A 204 -21.72 -0.43 8.42
N GLY A 205 -21.97 -1.68 8.76
CA GLY A 205 -21.78 -2.80 7.82
C GLY A 205 -20.35 -3.26 7.60
N MET A 206 -19.34 -2.60 8.16
CA MET A 206 -17.92 -2.84 7.89
C MET A 206 -17.51 -4.32 7.98
N ARG A 207 -17.97 -5.04 9.01
CA ARG A 207 -17.68 -6.48 9.18
C ARG A 207 -18.24 -7.32 8.04
N ARG A 208 -19.46 -7.03 7.60
CA ARG A 208 -20.11 -7.72 6.48
C ARG A 208 -19.37 -7.40 5.17
N GLU A 209 -19.10 -6.13 4.92
CA GLU A 209 -18.40 -5.68 3.70
C GLU A 209 -17.01 -6.29 3.59
N PHE A 210 -16.27 -6.38 4.69
CA PHE A 210 -14.97 -7.06 4.71
C PHE A 210 -15.10 -8.54 4.36
N ALA A 211 -16.03 -9.27 4.97
CA ALA A 211 -16.26 -10.69 4.71
C ALA A 211 -16.69 -10.93 3.25
N GLU A 212 -17.59 -10.11 2.72
CA GLU A 212 -18.05 -10.18 1.33
C GLU A 212 -16.92 -9.88 0.35
N MET A 213 -16.07 -8.87 0.66
CA MET A 213 -14.91 -8.52 -0.16
C MET A 213 -13.91 -9.68 -0.21
N CYS A 214 -13.58 -10.29 0.94
CA CYS A 214 -12.70 -11.46 1.01
C CYS A 214 -13.26 -12.63 0.17
N SER A 215 -14.54 -12.91 0.30
CA SER A 215 -15.20 -13.98 -0.47
C SER A 215 -15.11 -13.76 -1.97
N LYS A 216 -15.38 -12.53 -2.43
CA LYS A 216 -15.29 -12.18 -3.86
C LYS A 216 -13.86 -12.25 -4.39
N ILE A 217 -12.88 -11.82 -3.62
CA ILE A 217 -11.46 -11.87 -3.98
C ILE A 217 -11.00 -13.33 -4.15
N MET A 218 -11.33 -14.20 -3.19
CA MET A 218 -11.01 -15.64 -3.28
C MET A 218 -11.69 -16.30 -4.47
N ALA A 219 -12.95 -15.95 -4.76
CA ALA A 219 -13.68 -16.48 -5.92
C ALA A 219 -13.04 -16.11 -7.28
N ARG A 220 -12.16 -15.10 -7.32
CA ARG A 220 -11.39 -14.70 -8.51
C ARG A 220 -10.03 -15.37 -8.60
N GLY A 221 -9.69 -16.29 -7.70
CA GLY A 221 -8.43 -17.03 -7.71
C GLY A 221 -7.23 -16.23 -7.18
N ILE A 222 -7.45 -15.10 -6.48
CA ILE A 222 -6.39 -14.38 -5.78
C ILE A 222 -6.00 -15.18 -4.54
N TYR A 223 -4.72 -15.41 -4.34
CA TYR A 223 -4.20 -15.98 -3.08
C TYR A 223 -4.34 -14.95 -1.97
N LEU A 224 -5.28 -15.18 -1.07
CA LEU A 224 -5.66 -14.23 -0.03
C LEU A 224 -5.22 -14.69 1.36
N THR A 225 -4.41 -13.87 2.04
CA THR A 225 -4.26 -13.91 3.49
C THR A 225 -5.16 -12.83 4.08
N SER A 226 -6.26 -13.21 4.74
CA SER A 226 -7.15 -12.25 5.39
C SER A 226 -7.20 -12.47 6.90
N ARG A 227 -7.24 -11.37 7.67
CA ARG A 227 -7.20 -11.44 9.13
C ARG A 227 -8.13 -10.42 9.79
N LEU A 228 -8.80 -10.83 10.86
CA LEU A 228 -9.35 -9.92 11.87
C LEU A 228 -8.42 -9.98 13.08
N VAL A 229 -7.67 -8.90 13.31
CA VAL A 229 -6.61 -8.84 14.33
C VAL A 229 -7.19 -8.58 15.71
N PRO A 230 -7.13 -9.54 16.67
CA PRO A 230 -7.65 -9.35 18.00
C PRO A 230 -6.99 -8.16 18.71
N GLY A 231 -7.81 -7.22 19.25
CA GLY A 231 -7.31 -6.01 19.90
C GLY A 231 -6.68 -4.97 18.98
N GLY A 232 -6.62 -5.24 17.67
CA GLY A 232 -6.08 -4.30 16.68
C GLY A 232 -6.92 -3.03 16.57
N THR A 233 -6.24 -1.90 16.41
CA THR A 233 -6.80 -0.55 16.25
C THR A 233 -6.35 0.04 14.92
N HIS A 234 -6.98 1.14 14.50
CA HIS A 234 -6.61 1.89 13.30
C HIS A 234 -5.38 2.77 13.60
N SER A 235 -4.21 2.17 13.68
CA SER A 235 -2.97 2.89 14.05
C SER A 235 -1.70 2.18 13.56
N GLU A 236 -0.64 2.96 13.38
CA GLU A 236 0.68 2.49 12.98
C GLU A 236 1.23 1.43 13.96
N ALA A 237 1.02 1.60 15.26
CA ALA A 237 1.43 0.63 16.28
C ALA A 237 0.69 -0.73 16.15
N SER A 238 -0.51 -0.72 15.60
CA SER A 238 -1.26 -1.95 15.29
C SER A 238 -0.75 -2.58 14.01
N TRP A 239 -0.49 -1.79 12.97
CA TRP A 239 0.02 -2.26 11.68
C TRP A 239 1.46 -2.77 11.76
N GLU A 240 2.32 -2.15 12.56
CA GLU A 240 3.67 -2.64 12.87
C GLU A 240 3.65 -4.13 13.31
N LYS A 241 2.72 -4.50 14.19
CA LYS A 241 2.56 -5.88 14.68
C LYS A 241 2.12 -6.87 13.59
N GLN A 242 1.66 -6.39 12.45
CA GLN A 242 1.26 -7.23 11.33
C GLN A 242 2.39 -7.49 10.32
N LEU A 243 3.52 -6.79 10.42
CA LEU A 243 4.65 -6.94 9.49
C LEU A 243 5.08 -8.40 9.27
N PRO A 244 5.15 -9.29 10.30
CA PRO A 244 5.48 -10.69 10.08
C PRO A 244 4.54 -11.40 9.10
N PHE A 245 3.24 -11.12 9.19
CA PHE A 245 2.23 -11.73 8.31
C PHE A 245 2.21 -11.10 6.93
N VAL A 246 2.41 -9.78 6.87
CA VAL A 246 2.52 -9.03 5.61
C VAL A 246 3.69 -9.56 4.80
N PHE A 247 4.90 -9.57 5.37
CA PHE A 247 6.09 -9.99 4.62
C PHE A 247 6.12 -11.48 4.36
N HIS A 248 5.61 -12.33 5.25
CA HIS A 248 5.42 -13.75 4.94
C HIS A 248 4.52 -13.94 3.72
N THR A 249 3.42 -13.18 3.61
CA THR A 249 2.51 -13.25 2.46
C THR A 249 3.14 -12.69 1.19
N LEU A 250 3.80 -11.52 1.27
CA LEU A 250 4.37 -10.87 0.09
C LEU A 250 5.62 -11.59 -0.45
N MET A 251 6.37 -12.29 0.40
CA MET A 251 7.60 -12.97 0.02
C MET A 251 7.42 -14.48 -0.20
N TYR A 252 6.17 -14.97 -0.09
CA TYR A 252 5.88 -16.38 -0.33
C TYR A 252 6.26 -16.77 -1.76
N GLU A 253 7.02 -17.86 -1.91
CA GLU A 253 7.35 -18.43 -3.20
C GLU A 253 6.10 -19.16 -3.72
N LEU A 254 5.68 -18.79 -4.92
CA LEU A 254 4.61 -19.44 -5.64
C LEU A 254 5.28 -20.38 -6.66
N ASP A 255 5.05 -21.69 -6.49
CA ASP A 255 5.51 -22.74 -7.40
C ASP A 255 4.84 -22.65 -8.78
#